data_216e3f981d91c9d60a3bb433f2ce6d98
#
_entry.id   216e3f981d91c9d60a3bb433f2ce6d98
#
_cell.length_a   1.000
_cell.length_b   1.000
_cell.length_c   1.000
_cell.angle_alpha   90.00
_cell.angle_beta   90.00
_cell.angle_gamma   90.00
#
_symmetry.space_group_name_H-M   'P 1'
#
loop_
_entity.id
_entity.type
_entity.pdbx_description
1 polymer ?
#
loop_
_entity_poly.entity_id
_entity_poly.type
_entity_poly.pdbx_seq_one_letter_code
_entity_poly.pdbx_strand_id
1 'polypeptide(L)'
;MKIELKSKIINDEYTNYVYEAFDIQNQEETITEVGFDLSEGKTFNWNIGVILGSSGAGKSTILKKMGELKEPIFDKEKPLISNFDWLEPKETSFLLTSMGLSSVPTWLRPFSLLSNGEQYRAKLAYIVGSAKENETILIDEYTSVVDRDVAKAMSNALQKYIRRANKK
;
A
#
# COMPACT_ATOMS: atom_id res chain seq x y z
N MET A 1 -5.64 -15.09 15.05
CA MET A 1 -4.88 -14.07 15.83
C MET A 1 -5.81 -12.91 16.12
N LYS A 2 -5.84 -12.41 17.38
CA LYS A 2 -6.60 -11.20 17.74
C LYS A 2 -5.60 -10.08 17.99
N ILE A 3 -5.90 -8.90 17.52
CA ILE A 3 -5.15 -7.67 17.81
C ILE A 3 -6.09 -6.74 18.57
N GLU A 4 -5.67 -6.32 19.73
CA GLU A 4 -6.33 -5.26 20.50
C GLU A 4 -5.62 -3.94 20.23
N LEU A 5 -6.36 -2.95 19.77
CA LEU A 5 -5.91 -1.58 19.63
C LEU A 5 -6.45 -0.78 20.78
N LYS A 6 -5.55 -0.24 21.61
CA LYS A 6 -5.90 0.60 22.76
C LYS A 6 -5.49 2.04 22.47
N SER A 7 -6.41 2.96 22.68
CA SER A 7 -6.14 4.40 22.58
C SER A 7 -6.60 5.07 23.87
N LYS A 8 -5.70 5.80 24.53
CA LYS A 8 -6.05 6.60 25.70
C LYS A 8 -6.92 7.77 25.28
N ILE A 9 -7.97 8.02 26.04
CA ILE A 9 -8.81 9.20 25.90
C ILE A 9 -8.21 10.29 26.80
N ILE A 10 -7.90 11.43 26.21
CA ILE A 10 -7.45 12.60 26.97
C ILE A 10 -8.69 13.30 27.50
N ASN A 11 -8.81 13.42 28.83
CA ASN A 11 -9.89 14.18 29.46
C ASN A 11 -9.60 15.68 29.34
N ASP A 12 -10.39 16.33 28.52
CA ASP A 12 -10.40 17.78 28.32
C ASP A 12 -11.83 18.30 28.24
N GLU A 13 -11.99 19.60 28.02
CA GLU A 13 -13.29 20.26 27.92
C GLU A 13 -14.17 19.66 26.81
N TYR A 14 -13.55 19.25 25.67
CA TYR A 14 -14.28 18.69 24.54
C TYR A 14 -14.78 17.27 24.81
N THR A 15 -13.95 16.43 25.37
CA THR A 15 -14.35 15.06 25.74
C THR A 15 -15.40 15.07 26.83
N ASN A 16 -15.28 15.94 27.83
CA ASN A 16 -16.29 16.11 28.87
C ASN A 16 -17.65 16.55 28.30
N TYR A 17 -17.64 17.51 27.37
CA TYR A 17 -18.87 17.90 26.65
C TYR A 17 -19.51 16.70 25.92
N VAL A 18 -18.73 15.87 25.26
CA VAL A 18 -19.26 14.67 24.57
C VAL A 18 -19.89 13.70 25.54
N TYR A 19 -19.25 13.43 26.68
CA TYR A 19 -19.79 12.54 27.70
C TYR A 19 -21.13 13.06 28.26
N GLU A 20 -21.22 14.35 28.55
CA GLU A 20 -22.42 14.99 29.08
C GLU A 20 -23.53 15.09 28.03
N ALA A 21 -23.21 15.59 26.83
CA ALA A 21 -24.22 15.86 25.79
C ALA A 21 -24.83 14.57 25.20
N PHE A 22 -24.10 13.45 25.23
CA PHE A 22 -24.54 12.18 24.65
C PHE A 22 -24.77 11.07 25.68
N ASP A 23 -24.74 11.40 26.97
CA ASP A 23 -24.94 10.46 28.09
C ASP A 23 -24.06 9.21 27.99
N ILE A 24 -22.78 9.42 27.63
CA ILE A 24 -21.78 8.35 27.50
C ILE A 24 -20.99 8.25 28.81
N GLN A 25 -20.79 7.03 29.30
CA GLN A 25 -19.94 6.80 30.48
C GLN A 25 -18.49 7.20 30.19
N ASN A 26 -17.87 7.91 31.13
CA ASN A 26 -16.45 8.25 31.04
C ASN A 26 -15.61 7.00 30.89
N GLN A 27 -14.74 7.01 29.89
CA GLN A 27 -13.80 5.93 29.59
C GLN A 27 -12.37 6.48 29.60
N GLU A 28 -11.44 5.74 30.16
CA GLU A 28 -10.02 6.10 30.13
C GLU A 28 -9.35 5.69 28.82
N GLU A 29 -9.88 4.67 28.18
CA GLU A 29 -9.35 4.15 26.91
C GLU A 29 -10.45 3.58 26.01
N THR A 30 -10.23 3.65 24.72
CA THR A 30 -11.01 2.90 23.73
C THR A 30 -10.26 1.62 23.36
N ILE A 31 -10.99 0.50 23.29
CA ILE A 31 -10.46 -0.79 22.88
C ILE A 31 -11.17 -1.22 21.60
N THR A 32 -10.40 -1.43 20.53
CA THR A 32 -10.91 -1.98 19.27
C THR A 32 -10.26 -3.34 19.04
N GLU A 33 -11.05 -4.39 18.98
CA GLU A 33 -10.57 -5.73 18.66
C GLU A 33 -10.62 -5.97 17.14
N VAL A 34 -9.48 -6.36 16.57
CA VAL A 34 -9.37 -6.81 15.18
C VAL A 34 -9.01 -8.29 15.17
N GLY A 35 -9.97 -9.11 14.76
CA GLY A 35 -9.76 -10.55 14.62
C GLY A 35 -9.47 -10.94 13.17
N PHE A 36 -8.45 -11.77 12.95
CA PHE A 36 -8.18 -12.36 11.63
C PHE A 36 -7.51 -13.73 11.77
N ASP A 37 -7.71 -14.57 10.78
CA ASP A 37 -7.08 -15.89 10.70
C ASP A 37 -6.19 -15.96 9.45
N LEU A 38 -4.89 -16.14 9.68
CA LEU A 38 -3.90 -16.35 8.63
C LEU A 38 -3.54 -17.83 8.47
N SER A 39 -4.19 -18.74 9.17
CA SER A 39 -3.84 -20.16 9.16
C SER A 39 -3.96 -20.78 7.76
N GLU A 40 -5.00 -20.44 7.03
CA GLU A 40 -5.19 -20.91 5.65
C GLU A 40 -4.15 -20.35 4.68
N GLY A 41 -3.73 -19.08 4.84
CA GLY A 41 -2.72 -18.45 3.99
C GLY A 41 -1.32 -19.06 4.10
N LYS A 42 -1.00 -19.73 5.20
CA LYS A 42 0.31 -20.36 5.42
C LYS A 42 0.47 -21.71 4.72
N THR A 43 -0.62 -22.33 4.29
CA THR A 43 -0.63 -23.67 3.69
C THR A 43 -0.36 -23.67 2.18
N PHE A 44 -0.44 -22.50 1.54
CA PHE A 44 -0.28 -22.36 0.09
C PHE A 44 1.01 -21.62 -0.28
N ASN A 45 1.67 -22.11 -1.32
CA ASN A 45 2.80 -21.40 -1.93
C ASN A 45 2.25 -20.32 -2.90
N TRP A 46 2.01 -19.11 -2.38
CA TRP A 46 1.47 -17.99 -3.13
C TRP A 46 2.49 -16.86 -3.32
N ASN A 47 2.43 -16.17 -4.44
CA ASN A 47 3.26 -15.00 -4.74
C ASN A 47 2.51 -13.68 -4.50
N ILE A 48 1.17 -13.72 -4.49
CA ILE A 48 0.33 -12.56 -4.24
C ILE A 48 -0.76 -12.97 -3.26
N GLY A 49 -0.85 -12.29 -2.13
CA GLY A 49 -1.92 -12.41 -1.15
C GLY A 49 -2.78 -11.14 -1.13
N VAL A 50 -4.09 -11.29 -0.89
CA VAL A 50 -5.02 -10.16 -0.80
C VAL A 50 -5.82 -10.25 0.49
N ILE A 51 -5.82 -9.16 1.27
CA ILE A 51 -6.64 -9.01 2.46
C ILE A 51 -7.86 -8.17 2.11
N LEU A 52 -9.04 -8.78 2.19
CA LEU A 52 -10.32 -8.14 1.88
C LEU A 52 -11.13 -7.89 3.16
N GLY A 53 -11.90 -6.82 3.16
CA GLY A 53 -12.81 -6.47 4.26
C GLY A 53 -13.38 -5.07 4.10
N SER A 54 -14.44 -4.76 4.87
CA SER A 54 -15.08 -3.45 4.90
C SER A 54 -14.11 -2.35 5.37
N SER A 55 -14.49 -1.08 5.18
CA SER A 55 -13.76 0.04 5.76
C SER A 55 -13.78 -0.10 7.30
N GLY A 56 -12.67 0.23 7.96
CA GLY A 56 -12.54 0.08 9.41
C GLY A 56 -12.31 -1.35 9.92
N ALA A 57 -12.32 -2.39 9.07
CA ALA A 57 -12.10 -3.79 9.48
C ALA A 57 -10.66 -4.12 9.93
N GLY A 58 -9.77 -3.12 10.03
CA GLY A 58 -8.40 -3.32 10.54
C GLY A 58 -7.40 -3.84 9.51
N LYS A 59 -7.69 -3.79 8.20
CA LYS A 59 -6.78 -4.27 7.14
C LYS A 59 -5.38 -3.65 7.24
N SER A 60 -5.29 -2.33 7.35
CA SER A 60 -4.01 -1.61 7.50
C SER A 60 -3.28 -1.97 8.79
N THR A 61 -4.02 -2.26 9.86
CA THR A 61 -3.46 -2.74 11.13
C THR A 61 -2.81 -4.11 10.97
N ILE A 62 -3.48 -5.01 10.24
CA ILE A 62 -2.95 -6.33 9.92
C ILE A 62 -1.65 -6.20 9.11
N LEU A 63 -1.65 -5.38 8.05
CA LEU A 63 -0.46 -5.14 7.23
C LEU A 63 0.72 -4.62 8.05
N LYS A 64 0.50 -3.61 8.91
CA LYS A 64 1.54 -3.07 9.80
C LYS A 64 2.09 -4.09 10.80
N LYS A 65 1.31 -5.10 11.17
CA LYS A 65 1.77 -6.22 12.01
C LYS A 65 2.54 -7.28 11.23
N MET A 66 2.31 -7.39 9.92
CA MET A 66 3.06 -8.29 9.05
C MET A 66 4.44 -7.76 8.70
N GLY A 67 4.65 -6.43 8.72
CA GLY A 67 5.93 -5.80 8.42
C GLY A 67 5.80 -4.30 8.17
N GLU A 68 6.87 -3.73 7.64
CA GLU A 68 6.96 -2.31 7.32
C GLU A 68 6.40 -2.03 5.91
N LEU A 69 5.59 -0.96 5.80
CA LEU A 69 5.13 -0.44 4.52
C LEU A 69 6.24 0.45 3.94
N LYS A 70 6.74 0.09 2.76
CA LYS A 70 7.78 0.88 2.09
C LYS A 70 7.20 2.19 1.53
N GLU A 71 7.84 3.30 1.84
CA GLU A 71 7.57 4.62 1.25
C GLU A 71 8.77 5.06 0.41
N PRO A 72 8.69 4.96 -0.92
CA PRO A 72 9.77 5.37 -1.81
C PRO A 72 10.00 6.89 -1.75
N ILE A 73 11.27 7.28 -1.74
CA ILE A 73 11.68 8.68 -1.85
C ILE A 73 12.18 8.92 -3.26
N PHE A 74 11.56 9.88 -3.95
CA PHE A 74 11.96 10.30 -5.30
C PHE A 74 12.75 11.60 -5.24
N ASP A 75 13.83 11.66 -5.99
CA ASP A 75 14.58 12.91 -6.22
C ASP A 75 13.70 13.87 -7.02
N LYS A 76 13.48 15.06 -6.46
CA LYS A 76 12.58 16.08 -7.03
C LYS A 76 13.15 16.75 -8.28
N GLU A 77 14.47 16.70 -8.47
CA GLU A 77 15.18 17.33 -9.57
C GLU A 77 15.34 16.36 -10.76
N LYS A 78 15.13 15.06 -10.55
CA LYS A 78 15.29 14.05 -11.60
C LYS A 78 13.98 13.72 -12.31
N PRO A 79 14.04 13.40 -13.63
CA PRO A 79 12.93 12.72 -14.30
C PRO A 79 12.55 11.44 -13.55
N LEU A 80 11.25 11.08 -13.59
CA LEU A 80 10.77 9.88 -12.91
C LEU A 80 11.62 8.65 -13.24
N ILE A 81 11.88 8.38 -14.51
CA ILE A 81 12.62 7.19 -14.94
C ILE A 81 14.03 7.12 -14.36
N SER A 82 14.68 8.25 -14.13
CA SER A 82 16.05 8.34 -13.59
C SER A 82 16.11 8.06 -12.07
N ASN A 83 14.98 7.89 -11.42
CA ASN A 83 14.93 7.46 -10.02
C ASN A 83 15.00 5.93 -9.84
N PHE A 84 15.14 5.18 -10.93
CA PHE A 84 15.25 3.71 -10.94
C PHE A 84 16.68 3.29 -11.35
N ASP A 85 17.68 3.92 -10.78
CA ASP A 85 19.11 3.82 -11.15
C ASP A 85 19.74 2.44 -10.91
N TRP A 86 19.03 1.54 -10.21
CA TRP A 86 19.43 0.13 -10.03
C TRP A 86 18.96 -0.80 -11.17
N LEU A 87 18.19 -0.30 -12.15
CA LEU A 87 17.72 -1.04 -13.31
C LEU A 87 18.24 -0.42 -14.60
N GLU A 88 18.44 -1.25 -15.61
CA GLU A 88 18.69 -0.76 -16.96
C GLU A 88 17.48 0.02 -17.49
N PRO A 89 17.68 1.07 -18.33
CA PRO A 89 16.58 1.91 -18.84
C PRO A 89 15.45 1.13 -19.52
N LYS A 90 15.78 0.05 -20.22
CA LYS A 90 14.81 -0.83 -20.88
C LYS A 90 13.97 -1.60 -19.87
N GLU A 91 14.57 -2.08 -18.81
CA GLU A 91 13.87 -2.80 -17.71
C GLU A 91 12.98 -1.83 -16.95
N THR A 92 13.46 -0.62 -16.67
CA THR A 92 12.68 0.45 -16.04
C THR A 92 11.44 0.80 -16.87
N SER A 93 11.60 0.96 -18.17
CA SER A 93 10.48 1.23 -19.09
C SER A 93 9.44 0.12 -19.07
N PHE A 94 9.88 -1.13 -19.04
CA PHE A 94 9.01 -2.29 -18.95
C PHE A 94 8.28 -2.34 -17.60
N LEU A 95 8.98 -2.07 -16.50
CA LEU A 95 8.41 -2.03 -15.15
C LEU A 95 7.34 -0.93 -15.03
N LEU A 96 7.66 0.32 -15.45
CA LEU A 96 6.72 1.44 -15.43
C LEU A 96 5.46 1.13 -16.24
N THR A 97 5.62 0.61 -17.46
CA THR A 97 4.50 0.19 -18.31
C THR A 97 3.67 -0.91 -17.65
N SER A 98 4.33 -1.89 -17.01
CA SER A 98 3.65 -2.98 -16.30
C SER A 98 2.82 -2.50 -15.11
N MET A 99 3.20 -1.39 -14.50
CA MET A 99 2.42 -0.76 -13.42
C MET A 99 1.41 0.28 -13.94
N GLY A 100 1.15 0.32 -15.25
CA GLY A 100 0.13 1.19 -15.86
C GLY A 100 0.60 2.60 -16.18
N LEU A 101 1.90 2.90 -16.07
CA LEU A 101 2.51 4.14 -16.53
C LEU A 101 3.01 3.99 -17.95
N SER A 102 2.10 3.91 -18.93
CA SER A 102 2.45 3.70 -20.34
C SER A 102 2.74 5.00 -21.12
N SER A 103 2.49 6.16 -20.54
CA SER A 103 2.75 7.46 -21.16
C SER A 103 4.22 7.83 -21.04
N VAL A 104 4.98 7.71 -22.15
CA VAL A 104 6.41 8.04 -22.17
C VAL A 104 6.72 9.48 -21.72
N PRO A 105 5.95 10.52 -22.11
CA PRO A 105 6.17 11.89 -21.62
C PRO A 105 6.10 12.01 -20.10
N THR A 106 5.32 11.16 -19.42
CA THR A 106 5.22 11.12 -17.95
C THR A 106 6.55 10.70 -17.30
N TRP A 107 7.32 9.84 -17.95
CA TRP A 107 8.60 9.35 -17.41
C TRP A 107 9.70 10.42 -17.37
N LEU A 108 9.58 11.42 -18.23
CA LEU A 108 10.53 12.55 -18.32
C LEU A 108 10.21 13.68 -17.34
N ARG A 109 9.09 13.60 -16.64
CA ARG A 109 8.66 14.60 -15.66
C ARG A 109 9.14 14.21 -14.27
N PRO A 110 9.48 15.18 -13.40
CA PRO A 110 9.70 14.92 -11.97
C PRO A 110 8.46 14.30 -11.31
N PHE A 111 8.68 13.44 -10.31
CA PHE A 111 7.60 12.77 -9.58
C PHE A 111 6.56 13.74 -9.01
N SER A 112 6.99 14.89 -8.51
CA SER A 112 6.11 15.93 -7.91
C SER A 112 5.11 16.55 -8.90
N LEU A 113 5.36 16.45 -10.20
CA LEU A 113 4.48 16.99 -11.27
C LEU A 113 3.51 15.96 -11.84
N LEU A 114 3.50 14.77 -11.30
CA LEU A 114 2.59 13.71 -11.70
C LEU A 114 1.23 13.85 -11.00
N SER A 115 0.16 13.39 -11.65
CA SER A 115 -1.15 13.24 -11.01
C SER A 115 -1.09 12.21 -9.88
N ASN A 116 -2.04 12.26 -8.93
CA ASN A 116 -2.09 11.32 -7.80
C ASN A 116 -2.08 9.85 -8.26
N GLY A 117 -2.84 9.53 -9.31
CA GLY A 117 -2.86 8.18 -9.89
C GLY A 117 -1.53 7.77 -10.52
N GLU A 118 -0.82 8.70 -11.19
CA GLU A 118 0.51 8.46 -11.75
C GLU A 118 1.56 8.31 -10.65
N GLN A 119 1.51 9.16 -9.61
CA GLN A 119 2.38 9.06 -8.44
C GLN A 119 2.22 7.70 -7.73
N TYR A 120 0.98 7.26 -7.56
CA TYR A 120 0.70 5.96 -6.95
C TYR A 120 1.31 4.82 -7.78
N ARG A 121 1.11 4.82 -9.10
CA ARG A 121 1.70 3.80 -10.00
C ARG A 121 3.23 3.84 -10.03
N ALA A 122 3.82 5.04 -9.92
CA ALA A 122 5.27 5.19 -9.82
C ALA A 122 5.81 4.61 -8.50
N LYS A 123 5.15 4.89 -7.37
CA LYS A 123 5.47 4.28 -6.06
C LYS A 123 5.38 2.76 -6.13
N LEU A 124 4.30 2.23 -6.71
CA LEU A 124 4.11 0.80 -6.88
C LEU A 124 5.23 0.17 -7.72
N ALA A 125 5.58 0.79 -8.85
CA ALA A 125 6.70 0.36 -9.69
C ALA A 125 8.01 0.32 -8.89
N TYR A 126 8.28 1.36 -8.11
CA TYR A 126 9.49 1.44 -7.28
C TYR A 126 9.55 0.32 -6.25
N ILE A 127 8.48 0.13 -5.47
CA ILE A 127 8.38 -0.88 -4.42
C ILE A 127 8.57 -2.29 -5.01
N VAL A 128 7.83 -2.59 -6.08
CA VAL A 128 7.89 -3.91 -6.73
C VAL A 128 9.22 -4.16 -7.42
N GLY A 129 9.78 -3.13 -8.07
CA GLY A 129 11.06 -3.22 -8.77
C GLY A 129 12.25 -3.43 -7.82
N SER A 130 12.28 -2.68 -6.72
CA SER A 130 13.36 -2.72 -5.72
C SER A 130 13.30 -3.91 -4.77
N ALA A 131 12.24 -4.72 -4.83
CA ALA A 131 12.11 -5.89 -3.97
C ALA A 131 13.22 -6.91 -4.22
N LYS A 132 13.81 -7.39 -3.15
CA LYS A 132 14.79 -8.49 -3.17
C LYS A 132 14.10 -9.82 -3.41
N GLU A 133 14.88 -10.82 -3.74
CA GLU A 133 14.38 -12.20 -3.85
C GLU A 133 13.81 -12.67 -2.50
N ASN A 134 12.65 -13.31 -2.53
CA ASN A 134 11.90 -13.76 -1.35
C ASN A 134 11.51 -12.67 -0.34
N GLU A 135 11.53 -11.40 -0.75
CA GLU A 135 11.04 -10.30 0.08
C GLU A 135 9.53 -10.18 0.00
N THR A 136 8.85 -10.18 1.16
CA THR A 136 7.41 -9.87 1.23
C THR A 136 7.21 -8.37 1.14
N ILE A 137 6.49 -7.92 0.12
CA ILE A 137 6.09 -6.53 -0.06
C ILE A 137 4.67 -6.35 0.46
N LEU A 138 4.48 -5.33 1.27
CA LEU A 138 3.18 -4.95 1.79
C LEU A 138 2.70 -3.67 1.10
N ILE A 139 1.49 -3.72 0.53
CA ILE A 139 0.88 -2.59 -0.15
C ILE A 139 -0.50 -2.37 0.46
N ASP A 140 -0.71 -1.20 1.05
CA ASP A 140 -2.01 -0.78 1.55
C ASP A 140 -2.79 -0.06 0.46
N GLU A 141 -4.11 -0.19 0.50
CA GLU A 141 -5.04 0.48 -0.42
C GLU A 141 -4.70 0.33 -1.91
N TYR A 142 -4.28 -0.85 -2.32
CA TYR A 142 -3.71 -1.16 -3.65
C TYR A 142 -4.46 -0.56 -4.85
N THR A 143 -5.77 -0.33 -4.77
CA THR A 143 -6.58 0.21 -5.88
C THR A 143 -7.40 1.44 -5.52
N SER A 144 -7.17 2.06 -4.37
CA SER A 144 -8.00 3.15 -3.84
C SER A 144 -7.98 4.43 -4.67
N VAL A 145 -6.87 4.69 -5.38
CA VAL A 145 -6.64 5.91 -6.15
C VAL A 145 -6.76 5.75 -7.66
N VAL A 146 -7.28 4.61 -8.12
CA VAL A 146 -7.45 4.32 -9.54
C VAL A 146 -8.85 3.77 -9.81
N ASP A 147 -9.39 4.02 -11.02
CA ASP A 147 -10.66 3.43 -11.42
C ASP A 147 -10.57 1.91 -11.62
N ARG A 148 -11.74 1.26 -11.72
CA ARG A 148 -11.83 -0.21 -11.79
C ARG A 148 -11.13 -0.83 -13.00
N ASP A 149 -11.17 -0.18 -14.14
CA ASP A 149 -10.57 -0.71 -15.37
C ASP A 149 -9.06 -0.61 -15.30
N VAL A 150 -8.54 0.51 -14.79
CA VAL A 150 -7.11 0.69 -14.50
C VAL A 150 -6.65 -0.30 -13.44
N ALA A 151 -7.41 -0.47 -12.34
CA ALA A 151 -7.09 -1.44 -11.28
C ALA A 151 -6.99 -2.88 -11.82
N LYS A 152 -7.93 -3.28 -12.68
CA LYS A 152 -7.92 -4.59 -13.32
C LYS A 152 -6.72 -4.78 -14.25
N ALA A 153 -6.42 -3.78 -15.08
CA ALA A 153 -5.28 -3.80 -15.98
C ALA A 153 -3.96 -3.87 -15.22
N MET A 154 -3.79 -3.06 -14.17
CA MET A 154 -2.63 -3.07 -13.27
C MET A 154 -2.45 -4.43 -12.58
N SER A 155 -3.53 -5.01 -12.05
CA SER A 155 -3.45 -6.31 -11.35
C SER A 155 -3.01 -7.43 -12.28
N ASN A 156 -3.52 -7.45 -13.50
CA ASN A 156 -3.08 -8.41 -14.52
C ASN A 156 -1.60 -8.20 -14.92
N ALA A 157 -1.18 -6.94 -15.06
CA ALA A 157 0.19 -6.62 -15.44
C ALA A 157 1.18 -6.93 -14.29
N LEU A 158 0.82 -6.60 -13.04
CA LEU A 158 1.60 -6.95 -11.86
C LEU A 158 1.79 -8.47 -11.73
N GLN A 159 0.72 -9.25 -11.89
CA GLN A 159 0.80 -10.71 -11.86
C GLN A 159 1.76 -11.25 -12.93
N LYS A 160 1.66 -10.75 -14.17
CA LYS A 160 2.57 -11.15 -15.26
C LYS A 160 4.01 -10.76 -14.96
N TYR A 161 4.23 -9.55 -14.40
CA TYR A 161 5.56 -9.08 -14.01
C TYR A 161 6.19 -9.98 -12.94
N ILE A 162 5.48 -10.27 -11.85
CA ILE A 162 5.96 -11.12 -10.76
C ILE A 162 6.32 -12.53 -11.27
N ARG A 163 5.46 -13.13 -12.11
CA ARG A 163 5.74 -14.44 -12.72
C ARG A 163 6.99 -14.42 -13.61
N ARG A 164 7.16 -13.37 -14.43
CA ARG A 164 8.30 -13.25 -15.35
C ARG A 164 9.62 -12.99 -14.62
N ALA A 165 9.57 -12.16 -13.56
CA ALA A 165 10.72 -11.82 -12.75
C ALA A 165 11.09 -12.95 -11.75
N ASN A 166 10.33 -14.07 -11.75
CA ASN A 166 10.48 -15.18 -10.78
C ASN A 166 10.56 -14.70 -9.33
N LYS A 167 9.88 -13.59 -9.03
CA LYS A 167 9.78 -13.06 -7.66
C LYS A 167 8.76 -13.90 -6.89
N LYS A 168 9.23 -14.48 -5.81
CA LYS A 168 8.41 -15.28 -4.87
C LYS A 168 8.17 -14.47 -3.62
#